data_700cb49a8217034e125411be421c66b1
#
_entry.id   700cb49a8217034e125411be421c66b1
#
_cell.length_a   1.000
_cell.length_b   1.000
_cell.length_c   1.000
_cell.angle_alpha   90.00
_cell.angle_beta   90.00
_cell.angle_gamma   90.00
#
_symmetry.space_group_name_H-M   'P 1'
#
loop_
_entity.id
_entity.type
_entity.pdbx_description
1 polymer ?
#
loop_
_entity_poly.entity_id
_entity_poly.type
_entity_poly.pdbx_seq_one_letter_code
_entity_poly.pdbx_strand_id
1 'polypeptide(L)'
;MNKIGLTLLLVWLAVRAIAADYSYERNVLYRGNAGDEYTSKMCRLDIAYQPDVQNAPVVVWFHGGGLTGGSREIPSGLLTDGMVVVGVEYRLSPHVETMEIVDDAAAAVAWVFDNIGKYGGDTSSIYIAGHSAGGYLVDMVGLDKKQLARYGKDA
;
A
#
# COMPACT_ATOMS: atom_id res chain seq x y z
N MET A 1 59.19 19.51 34.06
CA MET A 1 57.99 20.11 33.46
C MET A 1 57.45 19.12 32.45
N ASN A 2 56.43 18.32 32.85
CA ASN A 2 55.83 17.27 32.01
C ASN A 2 54.67 17.90 31.21
N LYS A 3 54.78 17.84 29.88
CA LYS A 3 53.73 18.22 28.96
C LYS A 3 52.77 17.03 28.79
N ILE A 4 51.60 17.12 29.40
CA ILE A 4 50.51 16.15 29.19
C ILE A 4 49.88 16.52 27.84
N GLY A 5 50.10 15.70 26.83
CA GLY A 5 49.44 15.79 25.55
C GLY A 5 48.02 15.24 25.65
N LEU A 6 47.01 16.11 25.57
CA LEU A 6 45.62 15.72 25.52
C LEU A 6 45.28 15.29 24.07
N THR A 7 45.22 13.96 23.85
CA THR A 7 44.79 13.42 22.57
C THR A 7 43.24 13.34 22.58
N LEU A 8 42.59 14.26 21.86
CA LEU A 8 41.15 14.20 21.62
C LEU A 8 40.87 13.09 20.61
N LEU A 9 40.28 12.00 21.09
CA LEU A 9 39.77 10.92 20.22
C LEU A 9 38.37 11.35 19.73
N LEU A 10 38.32 11.89 18.50
CA LEU A 10 37.05 12.15 17.80
C LEU A 10 36.47 10.82 17.30
N VAL A 11 35.56 10.23 18.05
CA VAL A 11 34.75 9.09 17.60
C VAL A 11 33.69 9.63 16.65
N TRP A 12 33.92 9.48 15.35
CA TRP A 12 32.89 9.67 14.33
C TRP A 12 31.92 8.49 14.40
N LEU A 13 30.77 8.67 15.08
CA LEU A 13 29.63 7.79 14.86
C LEU A 13 29.07 8.11 13.47
N ALA A 14 29.47 7.33 12.48
CA ALA A 14 28.78 7.30 11.20
C ALA A 14 27.41 6.63 11.44
N VAL A 15 26.38 7.43 11.68
CA VAL A 15 24.99 6.96 11.55
C VAL A 15 24.80 6.67 10.06
N ARG A 16 25.02 5.43 9.67
CA ARG A 16 24.54 4.96 8.37
C ARG A 16 23.02 4.96 8.47
N ALA A 17 22.36 5.88 7.78
CA ALA A 17 20.98 5.68 7.37
C ALA A 17 20.99 4.42 6.48
N ILE A 18 20.69 3.27 7.06
CA ILE A 18 20.43 2.05 6.29
C ILE A 18 19.11 2.37 5.61
N ALA A 19 19.14 2.58 4.31
CA ALA A 19 17.90 2.63 3.53
C ALA A 19 17.15 1.33 3.81
N ALA A 20 15.91 1.43 4.23
CA ALA A 20 15.10 0.27 4.52
C ALA A 20 15.07 -0.65 3.29
N ASP A 21 15.49 -1.91 3.46
CA ASP A 21 15.57 -2.88 2.36
C ASP A 21 14.18 -3.46 2.14
N TYR A 22 13.51 -3.00 1.09
CA TYR A 22 12.17 -3.43 0.73
C TYR A 22 12.19 -4.60 -0.25
N SER A 23 11.43 -5.64 0.07
CA SER A 23 11.03 -6.69 -0.85
C SER A 23 9.71 -6.33 -1.51
N TYR A 24 9.49 -6.88 -2.71
CA TYR A 24 8.28 -6.57 -3.49
C TYR A 24 7.59 -7.86 -3.95
N GLU A 25 6.31 -7.98 -3.64
CA GLU A 25 5.41 -8.92 -4.32
C GLU A 25 4.61 -8.15 -5.36
N ARG A 26 4.60 -8.62 -6.61
CA ARG A 26 4.01 -7.88 -7.73
C ARG A 26 2.92 -8.66 -8.44
N ASN A 27 1.99 -7.91 -9.06
CA ASN A 27 0.91 -8.47 -9.88
C ASN A 27 -0.02 -9.44 -9.12
N VAL A 28 -0.21 -9.23 -7.83
CA VAL A 28 -1.11 -10.05 -7.01
C VAL A 28 -2.55 -9.78 -7.40
N LEU A 29 -3.30 -10.82 -7.76
CA LEU A 29 -4.70 -10.71 -8.12
C LEU A 29 -5.55 -10.61 -6.84
N TYR A 30 -6.31 -9.53 -6.66
CA TYR A 30 -7.18 -9.36 -5.50
C TYR A 30 -8.64 -9.74 -5.76
N ARG A 31 -9.06 -9.86 -7.03
CA ARG A 31 -10.33 -10.50 -7.39
C ARG A 31 -10.04 -11.88 -7.95
N GLY A 32 -10.28 -12.94 -7.17
CA GLY A 32 -10.17 -14.32 -7.66
C GLY A 32 -11.21 -14.62 -8.73
N ASN A 33 -10.83 -15.36 -9.79
CA ASN A 33 -11.69 -15.86 -10.88
C ASN A 33 -12.72 -14.84 -11.39
N ALA A 34 -12.30 -13.65 -11.61
CA ALA A 34 -13.14 -12.55 -12.07
C ALA A 34 -13.48 -12.70 -13.56
N GLY A 35 -14.15 -13.72 -13.93
CA GLY A 35 -14.95 -13.98 -15.15
C GLY A 35 -14.51 -13.41 -16.50
N ASP A 36 -13.70 -12.36 -16.55
CA ASP A 36 -13.25 -11.71 -17.77
C ASP A 36 -11.75 -11.30 -17.71
N GLU A 37 -11.16 -11.21 -18.92
CA GLU A 37 -9.75 -10.90 -19.09
C GLU A 37 -9.38 -9.49 -18.56
N TYR A 38 -10.26 -8.51 -18.80
CA TYR A 38 -10.01 -7.12 -18.37
C TYR A 38 -9.94 -6.99 -16.85
N THR A 39 -10.89 -7.58 -16.12
CA THR A 39 -10.86 -7.64 -14.65
C THR A 39 -9.61 -8.36 -14.16
N SER A 40 -9.25 -9.50 -14.73
CA SER A 40 -8.04 -10.24 -14.36
C SER A 40 -6.74 -9.46 -14.63
N LYS A 41 -6.75 -8.57 -15.62
CA LYS A 41 -5.64 -7.68 -15.93
C LYS A 41 -5.54 -6.51 -14.97
N MET A 42 -6.67 -5.88 -14.66
CA MET A 42 -6.71 -4.62 -13.91
C MET A 42 -6.82 -4.81 -12.40
N CYS A 43 -7.53 -5.83 -11.91
CA CYS A 43 -7.73 -6.02 -10.47
C CYS A 43 -6.50 -6.65 -9.79
N ARG A 44 -5.37 -5.94 -9.82
CA ARG A 44 -4.09 -6.36 -9.27
C ARG A 44 -3.51 -5.34 -8.32
N LEU A 45 -2.65 -5.80 -7.43
CA LEU A 45 -1.88 -4.95 -6.53
C LEU A 45 -0.43 -5.37 -6.47
N ASP A 46 0.43 -4.43 -6.08
CA ASP A 46 1.82 -4.66 -5.75
C ASP A 46 2.02 -4.33 -4.26
N ILE A 47 2.88 -5.09 -3.58
CA ILE A 47 3.15 -4.95 -2.15
C ILE A 47 4.64 -4.69 -1.96
N ALA A 48 4.98 -3.64 -1.24
CA ALA A 48 6.32 -3.40 -0.71
C ALA A 48 6.33 -3.68 0.79
N TYR A 49 7.24 -4.51 1.25
CA TYR A 49 7.34 -4.93 2.64
C TYR A 49 8.79 -5.22 3.03
N GLN A 50 9.08 -5.23 4.33
CA GLN A 50 10.37 -5.60 4.87
C GLN A 50 10.24 -7.01 5.48
N PRO A 51 11.02 -8.02 5.01
CA PRO A 51 10.84 -9.42 5.42
C PRO A 51 10.95 -9.68 6.93
N ASP A 52 11.78 -8.88 7.61
CA ASP A 52 12.08 -9.05 9.04
C ASP A 52 11.14 -8.22 9.95
N VAL A 53 10.23 -7.44 9.37
CA VAL A 53 9.26 -6.61 10.12
C VAL A 53 7.94 -7.34 10.26
N GLN A 54 7.38 -7.31 11.48
CA GLN A 54 6.08 -7.87 11.81
C GLN A 54 5.21 -6.80 12.48
N ASN A 55 3.90 -6.94 12.37
CA ASN A 55 2.93 -5.98 12.90
C ASN A 55 3.14 -4.56 12.36
N ALA A 56 3.56 -4.47 11.10
CA ALA A 56 3.79 -3.21 10.42
C ALA A 56 2.45 -2.50 10.10
N PRO A 57 2.33 -1.18 10.29
CA PRO A 57 1.21 -0.44 9.74
C PRO A 57 1.20 -0.56 8.21
N VAL A 58 0.00 -0.59 7.64
CA VAL A 58 -0.23 -0.83 6.22
C VAL A 58 -0.85 0.40 5.57
N VAL A 59 -0.30 0.85 4.45
CA VAL A 59 -0.92 1.88 3.61
C VAL A 59 -1.36 1.25 2.29
N VAL A 60 -2.66 1.34 1.99
CA VAL A 60 -3.23 0.96 0.69
C VAL A 60 -3.36 2.21 -0.16
N TRP A 61 -2.59 2.28 -1.24
CA TRP A 61 -2.49 3.44 -2.11
C TRP A 61 -3.28 3.27 -3.41
N PHE A 62 -4.13 4.26 -3.71
CA PHE A 62 -4.88 4.36 -4.96
C PHE A 62 -4.33 5.50 -5.82
N HIS A 63 -3.92 5.18 -7.05
CA HIS A 63 -3.38 6.16 -8.00
C HIS A 63 -4.45 7.13 -8.51
N GLY A 64 -4.01 8.25 -9.08
CA GLY A 64 -4.86 9.21 -9.76
C GLY A 64 -5.08 8.85 -11.24
N GLY A 65 -5.69 9.77 -11.99
CA GLY A 65 -5.91 9.63 -13.44
C GLY A 65 -7.38 9.78 -13.85
N GLY A 66 -8.21 10.43 -13.04
CA GLY A 66 -9.61 10.76 -13.37
C GLY A 66 -10.53 9.54 -13.56
N LEU A 67 -10.17 8.37 -13.03
CA LEU A 67 -10.81 7.07 -13.25
C LEU A 67 -10.78 6.58 -14.72
N THR A 68 -10.06 7.27 -15.59
CA THR A 68 -9.96 6.96 -17.04
C THR A 68 -8.54 6.62 -17.47
N GLY A 69 -7.57 6.76 -16.58
CA GLY A 69 -6.15 6.50 -16.83
C GLY A 69 -5.36 6.36 -15.54
N GLY A 70 -4.04 6.30 -15.66
CA GLY A 70 -3.14 6.02 -14.55
C GLY A 70 -2.75 4.55 -14.48
N SER A 71 -1.97 4.21 -13.49
CA SER A 71 -1.58 2.83 -13.19
C SER A 71 -1.11 2.73 -11.75
N ARG A 72 -1.15 1.52 -11.19
CA ARG A 72 -0.68 1.27 -9.82
C ARG A 72 0.78 1.67 -9.66
N GLU A 73 1.05 2.24 -8.53
CA GLU A 73 2.38 2.68 -8.11
C GLU A 73 2.55 2.47 -6.61
N ILE A 74 3.78 2.41 -6.16
CA ILE A 74 4.15 2.51 -4.75
C ILE A 74 4.95 3.80 -4.61
N PRO A 75 4.36 4.88 -4.08
CA PRO A 75 5.05 6.15 -3.92
C PRO A 75 6.27 6.00 -3.00
N SER A 76 7.43 6.42 -3.46
CA SER A 76 8.68 6.30 -2.69
C SER A 76 8.64 7.04 -1.35
N GLY A 77 7.85 8.10 -1.25
CA GLY A 77 7.63 8.85 -0.01
C GLY A 77 6.87 8.08 1.07
N LEU A 78 6.20 6.97 0.72
CA LEU A 78 5.54 6.07 1.66
C LEU A 78 6.44 4.93 2.13
N LEU A 79 7.60 4.72 1.50
CA LEU A 79 8.55 3.68 1.86
C LEU A 79 9.39 4.13 3.07
N THR A 80 8.76 4.14 4.23
CA THR A 80 9.39 4.44 5.51
C THR A 80 9.63 3.16 6.31
N ASP A 81 10.69 3.14 7.12
CA ASP A 81 11.07 1.97 7.91
C ASP A 81 9.89 1.46 8.76
N GLY A 82 9.67 0.15 8.71
CA GLY A 82 8.61 -0.52 9.45
C GLY A 82 7.20 -0.39 8.86
N MET A 83 7.03 0.00 7.58
CA MET A 83 5.72 0.06 6.92
C MET A 83 5.55 -0.99 5.82
N VAL A 84 4.32 -1.43 5.59
CA VAL A 84 3.90 -2.14 4.39
C VAL A 84 3.10 -1.19 3.50
N VAL A 85 3.44 -1.12 2.21
CA VAL A 85 2.74 -0.27 1.25
C VAL A 85 2.17 -1.13 0.12
N VAL A 86 0.88 -0.97 -0.15
CA VAL A 86 0.15 -1.69 -1.20
C VAL A 86 -0.30 -0.71 -2.26
N GLY A 87 0.23 -0.84 -3.48
CA GLY A 87 -0.21 -0.05 -4.64
C GLY A 87 -1.29 -0.80 -5.42
N VAL A 88 -2.46 -0.21 -5.58
CA VAL A 88 -3.64 -0.85 -6.17
C VAL A 88 -3.88 -0.37 -7.59
N GLU A 89 -4.05 -1.31 -8.53
CA GLU A 89 -4.66 -1.09 -9.84
C GLU A 89 -6.16 -1.35 -9.74
N TYR A 90 -6.95 -0.65 -10.51
CA TYR A 90 -8.40 -0.83 -10.60
C TYR A 90 -8.88 -0.63 -12.04
N ARG A 91 -10.05 -1.18 -12.39
CA ARG A 91 -10.64 -1.01 -13.72
C ARG A 91 -10.97 0.46 -13.97
N LEU A 92 -10.98 0.86 -15.23
CA LEU A 92 -11.12 2.25 -15.65
C LEU A 92 -12.37 2.47 -16.50
N SER A 93 -12.95 3.67 -16.41
CA SER A 93 -13.94 4.16 -17.35
C SER A 93 -13.28 4.39 -18.73
N PRO A 94 -14.01 4.16 -19.88
CA PRO A 94 -15.40 3.78 -19.96
C PRO A 94 -15.63 2.25 -19.99
N HIS A 95 -14.64 1.42 -19.67
CA HIS A 95 -14.77 -0.03 -19.70
C HIS A 95 -15.74 -0.55 -18.62
N VAL A 96 -15.81 0.17 -17.51
CA VAL A 96 -16.74 -0.11 -16.40
C VAL A 96 -17.31 1.19 -15.85
N GLU A 97 -18.44 1.08 -15.14
CA GLU A 97 -19.06 2.21 -14.47
C GLU A 97 -18.33 2.62 -13.20
N THR A 98 -18.45 3.89 -12.80
CA THR A 98 -17.76 4.45 -11.61
C THR A 98 -17.98 3.61 -10.35
N MET A 99 -19.19 3.12 -10.13
CA MET A 99 -19.48 2.32 -8.93
C MET A 99 -18.83 0.94 -8.97
N GLU A 100 -18.53 0.40 -10.15
CA GLU A 100 -17.72 -0.82 -10.26
C GLU A 100 -16.26 -0.57 -9.93
N ILE A 101 -15.74 0.63 -10.23
CA ILE A 101 -14.38 1.06 -9.83
C ILE A 101 -14.31 1.21 -8.30
N VAL A 102 -15.34 1.78 -7.68
CA VAL A 102 -15.45 1.85 -6.20
C VAL A 102 -15.49 0.45 -5.59
N ASP A 103 -16.21 -0.48 -6.24
CA ASP A 103 -16.25 -1.88 -5.80
C ASP A 103 -14.90 -2.58 -5.94
N ASP A 104 -14.10 -2.25 -6.97
CA ASP A 104 -12.73 -2.73 -7.11
C ASP A 104 -11.85 -2.24 -5.94
N ALA A 105 -11.98 -0.96 -5.60
CA ALA A 105 -11.25 -0.39 -4.46
C ALA A 105 -11.62 -1.09 -3.14
N ALA A 106 -12.92 -1.32 -2.90
CA ALA A 106 -13.39 -2.03 -1.71
C ALA A 106 -12.89 -3.49 -1.69
N ALA A 107 -12.90 -4.18 -2.84
CA ALA A 107 -12.37 -5.54 -2.97
C ALA A 107 -10.87 -5.60 -2.66
N ALA A 108 -10.09 -4.62 -3.13
CA ALA A 108 -8.66 -4.55 -2.85
C ALA A 108 -8.38 -4.36 -1.36
N VAL A 109 -9.11 -3.45 -0.69
CA VAL A 109 -9.00 -3.25 0.76
C VAL A 109 -9.40 -4.51 1.52
N ALA A 110 -10.48 -5.18 1.14
CA ALA A 110 -10.90 -6.43 1.76
C ALA A 110 -9.86 -7.54 1.59
N TRP A 111 -9.23 -7.63 0.41
CA TRP A 111 -8.12 -8.56 0.18
C TRP A 111 -6.94 -8.27 1.12
N VAL A 112 -6.62 -7.00 1.35
CA VAL A 112 -5.55 -6.58 2.28
C VAL A 112 -5.87 -7.06 3.69
N PHE A 113 -7.09 -6.87 4.19
CA PHE A 113 -7.52 -7.40 5.50
C PHE A 113 -7.28 -8.91 5.64
N ASP A 114 -7.50 -9.69 4.58
CA ASP A 114 -7.39 -11.15 4.64
C ASP A 114 -5.97 -11.68 4.44
N ASN A 115 -5.07 -10.89 3.82
CA ASN A 115 -3.82 -11.43 3.31
C ASN A 115 -2.56 -10.73 3.81
N ILE A 116 -2.65 -9.47 4.26
CA ILE A 116 -1.46 -8.65 4.48
C ILE A 116 -0.56 -9.15 5.63
N GLY A 117 -1.10 -9.94 6.54
CA GLY A 117 -0.31 -10.59 7.59
C GLY A 117 0.80 -11.50 7.06
N LYS A 118 0.66 -12.05 5.84
CA LYS A 118 1.71 -12.86 5.16
C LYS A 118 2.96 -12.03 4.81
N TYR A 119 2.80 -10.71 4.75
CA TYR A 119 3.84 -9.73 4.42
C TYR A 119 4.24 -8.89 5.64
N GLY A 120 3.92 -9.37 6.85
CA GLY A 120 4.26 -8.69 8.10
C GLY A 120 3.36 -7.52 8.46
N GLY A 121 2.28 -7.27 7.70
CA GLY A 121 1.34 -6.19 7.98
C GLY A 121 0.39 -6.48 9.13
N ASP A 122 0.04 -5.44 9.90
CA ASP A 122 -0.95 -5.49 10.97
C ASP A 122 -2.35 -5.19 10.42
N THR A 123 -3.25 -6.18 10.47
CA THR A 123 -4.64 -6.03 9.99
C THR A 123 -5.49 -5.10 10.86
N SER A 124 -5.03 -4.73 12.05
CA SER A 124 -5.68 -3.72 12.92
C SER A 124 -5.20 -2.30 12.64
N SER A 125 -4.20 -2.13 11.77
CA SER A 125 -3.56 -0.84 11.47
C SER A 125 -3.44 -0.62 9.95
N ILE A 126 -4.58 -0.66 9.25
CA ILE A 126 -4.69 -0.44 7.81
C ILE A 126 -5.19 0.97 7.54
N TYR A 127 -4.44 1.72 6.76
CA TYR A 127 -4.76 3.06 6.30
C TYR A 127 -4.97 3.04 4.78
N ILE A 128 -5.99 3.76 4.30
CA ILE A 128 -6.21 3.95 2.87
C ILE A 128 -5.82 5.37 2.47
N ALA A 129 -5.11 5.53 1.36
CA ALA A 129 -4.63 6.81 0.86
C ALA A 129 -4.69 6.84 -0.66
N GLY A 130 -4.72 8.02 -1.26
CA GLY A 130 -4.77 8.13 -2.71
C GLY A 130 -4.57 9.55 -3.19
N HIS A 131 -4.27 9.69 -4.47
CA HIS A 131 -4.09 10.97 -5.14
C HIS A 131 -5.24 11.23 -6.12
N SER A 132 -5.82 12.45 -6.11
CA SER A 132 -6.85 12.87 -7.07
C SER A 132 -8.03 11.88 -7.13
N ALA A 133 -8.26 11.20 -8.27
CA ALA A 133 -9.29 10.14 -8.38
C ALA A 133 -9.12 9.02 -7.35
N GLY A 134 -7.87 8.69 -6.98
CA GLY A 134 -7.61 7.76 -5.88
C GLY A 134 -8.11 8.28 -4.52
N GLY A 135 -8.02 9.59 -4.28
CA GLY A 135 -8.63 10.23 -3.10
C GLY A 135 -10.15 10.08 -3.08
N TYR A 136 -10.82 10.24 -4.23
CA TYR A 136 -12.25 9.95 -4.34
C TYR A 136 -12.59 8.50 -3.96
N LEU A 137 -11.78 7.52 -4.41
CA LEU A 137 -11.97 6.11 -4.03
C LEU A 137 -11.78 5.90 -2.52
N VAL A 138 -10.80 6.58 -1.92
CA VAL A 138 -10.59 6.58 -0.46
C VAL A 138 -11.82 7.08 0.28
N ASP A 139 -12.39 8.20 -0.14
CA ASP A 139 -13.61 8.76 0.47
C ASP A 139 -14.78 7.81 0.33
N MET A 140 -15.00 7.24 -0.87
CA MET A 140 -16.10 6.32 -1.13
C MET A 140 -16.00 5.03 -0.28
N VAL A 141 -14.80 4.47 -0.11
CA VAL A 141 -14.61 3.24 0.66
C VAL A 141 -14.56 3.51 2.17
N GLY A 142 -13.91 4.61 2.58
CA GLY A 142 -13.70 4.91 4.00
C GLY A 142 -14.92 5.54 4.69
N LEU A 143 -15.74 6.30 3.98
CA LEU A 143 -16.90 6.98 4.57
C LEU A 143 -18.21 6.20 4.41
N ASP A 144 -18.32 5.31 3.41
CA ASP A 144 -19.49 4.45 3.24
C ASP A 144 -19.19 3.00 3.66
N LYS A 145 -19.47 2.69 4.93
CA LYS A 145 -19.26 1.34 5.50
C LYS A 145 -19.90 0.20 4.69
N LYS A 146 -20.92 0.49 3.86
CA LYS A 146 -21.58 -0.52 3.01
C LYS A 146 -20.62 -1.09 1.96
N GLN A 147 -19.60 -0.33 1.56
CA GLN A 147 -18.64 -0.79 0.56
C GLN A 147 -17.84 -1.99 1.08
N LEU A 148 -17.28 -1.89 2.28
CA LEU A 148 -16.53 -2.98 2.91
C LEU A 148 -17.42 -4.07 3.49
N ALA A 149 -18.62 -3.73 3.97
CA ALA A 149 -19.58 -4.71 4.49
C ALA A 149 -19.97 -5.76 3.45
N ARG A 150 -19.99 -5.44 2.15
CA ARG A 150 -20.22 -6.40 1.06
C ARG A 150 -19.16 -7.50 1.00
N TYR A 151 -17.99 -7.25 1.55
CA TYR A 151 -16.88 -8.19 1.66
C TYR A 151 -16.73 -8.78 3.07
N GLY A 152 -17.73 -8.58 3.94
CA GLY A 152 -17.71 -9.08 5.33
C GLY A 152 -16.71 -8.37 6.22
N LYS A 153 -16.35 -7.12 5.89
CA LYS A 153 -15.45 -6.30 6.70
C LYS A 153 -16.25 -5.20 7.41
N ASP A 154 -15.96 -5.05 8.71
CA ASP A 154 -16.46 -3.95 9.54
C ASP A 154 -15.24 -3.06 9.87
N ALA A 155 -15.22 -1.85 9.29
CA ALA A 155 -14.12 -0.91 9.42
C ALA A 155 -14.64 0.48 9.85
#